data_f8a5483f8babff40642d4391694fbb98
#
_entry.id   f8a5483f8babff40642d4391694fbb98
#
_cell.length_a   1.000
_cell.length_b   1.000
_cell.length_c   1.000
_cell.angle_alpha   90.00
_cell.angle_beta   90.00
_cell.angle_gamma   90.00
#
_symmetry.space_group_name_H-M   'P 1'
#
loop_
_entity.id
_entity.type
_entity.pdbx_description
1 polymer ?
#
loop_
_entity_poly.entity_id
_entity_poly.type
_entity_poly.pdbx_seq_one_letter_code
_entity_poly.pdbx_strand_id
1 'polypeptide(L)'
;MTLGDVNNTSIELFSGCGGLALGLSQAGFNHLLMVERNGEAAATVAHNAKLGIEHVMHWPYSQKDVRELDWNPYRGVMVVAGGPPCQPFGIGGKALGPDDERDMWPEAVRVIRETEPVSFAFENVFGMLRERFESYVAWVKACLERPNHPRRARETHEAHLKRLLRIPKAYEVIVQSVNAAEFGAPQNRRRILFLGVRASLGVLPPLLRRTHTRERLLWDQYVSSDYWHRHGMTMEGKQPLIKPDEGLVKRMTGLLVPPPGLPWVTVRDALHGLGEPDGINNHSMQSGAKAYPGHTGSPLDLPAKALKAGDHGVPGGENMMLRDDGTVRYFSIRESARLMGLPDDYSFPRSWTESMRQMGNAVPVQLGRAVGDWLMSQVVSSAETGTASSKVA
;
A
#
# COMPACT_ATOMS: atom_id res chain seq x y z
N MET A 1 2.29 -29.72 -6.66
CA MET A 1 2.35 -28.63 -7.64
C MET A 1 3.52 -27.74 -7.31
N THR A 2 4.39 -27.50 -8.26
CA THR A 2 5.43 -26.46 -8.13
C THR A 2 4.79 -25.10 -8.45
N LEU A 3 5.35 -24.00 -7.94
CA LEU A 3 4.87 -22.63 -8.24
C LEU A 3 4.78 -22.35 -9.76
N GLY A 4 5.47 -23.11 -10.62
CA GLY A 4 5.42 -23.02 -12.07
C GLY A 4 4.13 -23.54 -12.72
N ASP A 5 3.29 -24.29 -11.99
CA ASP A 5 2.04 -24.88 -12.50
C ASP A 5 0.80 -24.01 -12.20
N VAL A 6 0.98 -22.90 -11.50
CA VAL A 6 -0.11 -22.01 -11.09
C VAL A 6 -0.18 -20.82 -12.04
N ASN A 7 -1.35 -20.58 -12.63
CA ASN A 7 -1.60 -19.37 -13.39
C ASN A 7 -1.61 -18.15 -12.43
N ASN A 8 -0.53 -17.35 -12.46
CA ASN A 8 -0.27 -16.22 -11.57
C ASN A 8 -0.52 -14.85 -12.25
N THR A 9 -1.49 -14.79 -13.13
CA THR A 9 -1.83 -13.57 -13.87
C THR A 9 -2.56 -12.53 -13.01
N SER A 10 -2.25 -11.27 -13.22
CA SER A 10 -2.89 -10.15 -12.51
C SER A 10 -3.22 -8.97 -13.43
N ILE A 11 -4.18 -8.17 -13.00
CA ILE A 11 -4.49 -6.84 -13.53
C ILE A 11 -4.35 -5.85 -12.38
N GLU A 12 -3.73 -4.71 -12.63
CA GLU A 12 -3.67 -3.63 -11.66
C GLU A 12 -4.35 -2.36 -12.18
N LEU A 13 -5.27 -1.84 -11.37
CA LEU A 13 -6.03 -0.62 -11.62
C LEU A 13 -5.46 0.54 -10.80
N PHE A 14 -5.44 1.74 -11.38
CA PHE A 14 -4.95 2.95 -10.68
C PHE A 14 -3.52 2.78 -10.18
N SER A 15 -2.66 2.21 -11.02
CA SER A 15 -1.35 1.69 -10.64
C SER A 15 -0.33 2.77 -10.24
N GLY A 16 -0.59 4.05 -10.52
CA GLY A 16 0.29 5.15 -10.15
C GLY A 16 1.71 4.94 -10.67
N CYS A 17 2.71 5.20 -9.83
CA CYS A 17 4.12 4.93 -10.14
C CYS A 17 4.54 3.47 -9.83
N GLY A 18 3.60 2.52 -9.67
CA GLY A 18 3.89 1.10 -9.63
C GLY A 18 4.32 0.52 -8.27
N GLY A 19 4.04 1.19 -7.14
CA GLY A 19 4.44 0.65 -5.82
C GLY A 19 3.74 -0.67 -5.47
N LEU A 20 2.41 -0.77 -5.69
CA LEU A 20 1.67 -2.02 -5.51
C LEU A 20 2.10 -3.06 -6.54
N ALA A 21 2.23 -2.66 -7.82
CA ALA A 21 2.68 -3.52 -8.90
C ALA A 21 4.02 -4.20 -8.60
N LEU A 22 4.99 -3.43 -8.13
CA LEU A 22 6.30 -3.98 -7.79
C LEU A 22 6.19 -5.02 -6.67
N GLY A 23 5.37 -4.75 -5.66
CA GLY A 23 5.10 -5.71 -4.61
C GLY A 23 4.44 -6.99 -5.12
N LEU A 24 3.46 -6.89 -6.02
CA LEU A 24 2.82 -8.03 -6.67
C LEU A 24 3.80 -8.82 -7.55
N SER A 25 4.63 -8.12 -8.35
CA SER A 25 5.67 -8.76 -9.17
C SER A 25 6.67 -9.53 -8.30
N GLN A 26 7.11 -8.95 -7.18
CA GLN A 26 7.98 -9.63 -6.20
C GLN A 26 7.32 -10.84 -5.53
N ALA A 27 5.99 -10.86 -5.43
CA ALA A 27 5.22 -12.01 -4.96
C ALA A 27 5.01 -13.08 -6.05
N GLY A 28 5.51 -12.84 -7.27
CA GLY A 28 5.48 -13.78 -8.38
C GLY A 28 4.32 -13.60 -9.35
N PHE A 29 3.58 -12.49 -9.30
CA PHE A 29 2.52 -12.21 -10.27
C PHE A 29 3.08 -11.66 -11.58
N ASN A 30 2.48 -12.12 -12.70
CA ASN A 30 2.68 -11.60 -14.04
C ASN A 30 1.50 -10.69 -14.41
N HIS A 31 1.76 -9.40 -14.59
CA HIS A 31 0.73 -8.47 -14.99
C HIS A 31 0.31 -8.69 -16.44
N LEU A 32 -1.00 -8.83 -16.69
CA LEU A 32 -1.58 -8.83 -18.05
C LEU A 32 -1.90 -7.40 -18.50
N LEU A 33 -2.19 -6.52 -17.56
CA LEU A 33 -2.47 -5.11 -17.79
C LEU A 33 -2.29 -4.30 -16.51
N MET A 34 -1.69 -3.13 -16.65
CA MET A 34 -1.64 -2.10 -15.63
C MET A 34 -2.23 -0.81 -16.19
N VAL A 35 -3.16 -0.18 -15.46
CA VAL A 35 -3.89 1.00 -15.95
C VAL A 35 -3.71 2.19 -15.02
N GLU A 36 -3.29 3.31 -15.60
CA GLU A 36 -3.18 4.58 -14.91
C GLU A 36 -3.55 5.72 -15.87
N ARG A 37 -4.39 6.66 -15.42
CA ARG A 37 -4.78 7.81 -16.23
C ARG A 37 -3.76 8.94 -16.18
N ASN A 38 -3.03 9.07 -15.08
CA ASN A 38 -2.11 10.18 -14.87
C ASN A 38 -0.85 10.04 -15.75
N GLY A 39 -0.66 10.97 -16.68
CA GLY A 39 0.46 10.96 -17.61
C GLY A 39 1.84 11.09 -16.96
N GLU A 40 1.95 11.78 -15.80
CA GLU A 40 3.22 11.94 -15.10
C GLU A 40 3.66 10.62 -14.43
N ALA A 41 2.69 9.91 -13.83
CA ALA A 41 2.95 8.58 -13.29
C ALA A 41 3.29 7.58 -14.40
N ALA A 42 2.53 7.61 -15.51
CA ALA A 42 2.82 6.81 -16.70
C ALA A 42 4.22 7.06 -17.26
N ALA A 43 4.64 8.32 -17.34
CA ALA A 43 5.97 8.71 -17.81
C ALA A 43 7.08 8.18 -16.88
N THR A 44 6.84 8.16 -15.55
CA THR A 44 7.79 7.60 -14.58
C THR A 44 7.94 6.09 -14.79
N VAL A 45 6.86 5.33 -14.95
CA VAL A 45 6.93 3.89 -15.23
C VAL A 45 7.63 3.62 -16.56
N ALA A 46 7.25 4.34 -17.63
CA ALA A 46 7.87 4.20 -18.96
C ALA A 46 9.37 4.52 -18.94
N HIS A 47 9.79 5.51 -18.14
CA HIS A 47 11.21 5.83 -17.95
C HIS A 47 11.96 4.66 -17.33
N ASN A 48 11.45 4.09 -16.23
CA ASN A 48 12.07 2.97 -15.54
C ASN A 48 12.07 1.68 -16.37
N ALA A 49 11.03 1.44 -17.17
CA ALA A 49 11.01 0.34 -18.12
C ALA A 49 12.15 0.46 -19.16
N LYS A 50 12.41 1.67 -19.67
CA LYS A 50 13.53 1.93 -20.60
C LYS A 50 14.91 1.77 -19.94
N LEU A 51 15.01 2.03 -18.63
CA LEU A 51 16.23 1.78 -17.87
C LEU A 51 16.49 0.29 -17.60
N GLY A 52 15.53 -0.58 -17.91
CA GLY A 52 15.65 -2.02 -17.69
C GLY A 52 15.48 -2.43 -16.23
N ILE A 53 14.76 -1.63 -15.42
CA ILE A 53 14.54 -1.96 -14.01
C ILE A 53 13.82 -3.28 -13.88
N GLU A 54 14.33 -4.16 -13.03
CA GLU A 54 13.80 -5.51 -12.80
C GLU A 54 12.29 -5.47 -12.52
N HIS A 55 11.55 -6.40 -13.09
CA HIS A 55 10.10 -6.44 -13.17
C HIS A 55 9.48 -5.34 -14.04
N VAL A 56 9.86 -4.06 -13.84
CA VAL A 56 9.24 -2.88 -14.47
C VAL A 56 9.38 -2.90 -16.00
N MET A 57 10.50 -3.38 -16.52
CA MET A 57 10.80 -3.46 -17.94
C MET A 57 9.80 -4.29 -18.76
N HIS A 58 9.08 -5.19 -18.10
CA HIS A 58 8.12 -6.09 -18.72
C HIS A 58 6.66 -5.74 -18.42
N TRP A 59 6.38 -4.65 -17.69
CA TRP A 59 5.02 -4.29 -17.35
C TRP A 59 4.20 -3.86 -18.55
N PRO A 60 3.04 -4.47 -18.81
CA PRO A 60 2.10 -4.07 -19.85
C PRO A 60 1.31 -2.84 -19.41
N TYR A 61 1.99 -1.70 -19.32
CA TYR A 61 1.45 -0.46 -18.78
C TYR A 61 0.62 0.30 -19.82
N SER A 62 -0.57 0.74 -19.45
CA SER A 62 -1.49 1.48 -20.30
C SER A 62 -1.91 2.80 -19.64
N GLN A 63 -1.57 3.92 -20.29
CA GLN A 63 -2.06 5.24 -19.90
C GLN A 63 -3.48 5.46 -20.45
N LYS A 64 -4.49 4.98 -19.69
CA LYS A 64 -5.91 5.12 -20.04
C LYS A 64 -6.78 5.36 -18.81
N ASP A 65 -7.98 5.86 -19.04
CA ASP A 65 -9.03 5.83 -18.01
C ASP A 65 -9.62 4.42 -17.96
N VAL A 66 -9.78 3.86 -16.75
CA VAL A 66 -10.35 2.52 -16.56
C VAL A 66 -11.77 2.39 -17.11
N ARG A 67 -12.51 3.53 -17.23
CA ARG A 67 -13.86 3.61 -17.80
C ARG A 67 -13.92 3.34 -19.30
N GLU A 68 -12.80 3.57 -20.00
CA GLU A 68 -12.69 3.43 -21.47
C GLU A 68 -12.31 2.01 -21.92
N LEU A 69 -12.01 1.12 -20.97
CA LEU A 69 -11.51 -0.20 -21.27
C LEU A 69 -12.64 -1.24 -21.31
N ASP A 70 -12.54 -2.15 -22.29
CA ASP A 70 -13.27 -3.41 -22.32
C ASP A 70 -12.45 -4.45 -21.51
N TRP A 71 -13.09 -5.03 -20.50
CA TRP A 71 -12.46 -6.00 -19.61
C TRP A 71 -12.73 -7.45 -20.02
N ASN A 72 -13.63 -7.71 -20.98
CA ASN A 72 -13.97 -9.05 -21.43
C ASN A 72 -12.77 -9.87 -21.91
N PRO A 73 -11.75 -9.30 -22.60
CA PRO A 73 -10.54 -10.04 -22.99
C PRO A 73 -9.74 -10.60 -21.80
N TYR A 74 -9.95 -10.09 -20.61
CA TYR A 74 -9.24 -10.48 -19.40
C TYR A 74 -10.08 -11.39 -18.47
N ARG A 75 -11.22 -11.90 -18.97
CA ARG A 75 -12.08 -12.81 -18.20
C ARG A 75 -11.31 -14.05 -17.77
N GLY A 76 -11.38 -14.39 -16.49
CA GLY A 76 -10.65 -15.50 -15.90
C GLY A 76 -9.23 -15.14 -15.44
N VAL A 77 -8.83 -13.85 -15.44
CA VAL A 77 -7.58 -13.44 -14.77
C VAL A 77 -7.60 -13.92 -13.31
N MET A 78 -6.45 -14.34 -12.79
CA MET A 78 -6.42 -14.89 -11.44
C MET A 78 -6.65 -13.83 -10.38
N VAL A 79 -6.06 -12.64 -10.56
CA VAL A 79 -6.09 -11.56 -9.57
C VAL A 79 -6.38 -10.20 -10.21
N VAL A 80 -7.20 -9.40 -9.52
CA VAL A 80 -7.35 -7.95 -9.75
C VAL A 80 -6.92 -7.21 -8.50
N ALA A 81 -6.05 -6.22 -8.63
CA ALA A 81 -5.61 -5.37 -7.53
C ALA A 81 -5.67 -3.89 -7.92
N GLY A 82 -5.64 -3.00 -6.93
CA GLY A 82 -5.57 -1.56 -7.21
C GLY A 82 -5.86 -0.67 -6.02
N GLY A 83 -5.64 0.63 -6.22
CA GLY A 83 -5.96 1.68 -5.24
C GLY A 83 -6.93 2.70 -5.84
N PRO A 84 -8.25 2.49 -5.79
CA PRO A 84 -9.21 3.46 -6.29
C PRO A 84 -8.97 4.85 -5.68
N PRO A 85 -9.07 5.97 -6.45
CA PRO A 85 -8.81 7.31 -5.96
C PRO A 85 -9.51 7.63 -4.65
N CYS A 86 -8.74 8.13 -3.68
CA CYS A 86 -9.21 8.41 -2.31
C CYS A 86 -9.73 9.85 -2.12
N GLN A 87 -9.68 10.69 -3.13
CA GLN A 87 -10.01 12.12 -3.02
C GLN A 87 -11.38 12.42 -2.42
N PRO A 88 -12.44 11.59 -2.65
CA PRO A 88 -13.72 11.76 -1.96
C PRO A 88 -13.64 11.61 -0.43
N PHE A 89 -12.65 10.90 0.09
CA PHE A 89 -12.53 10.48 1.51
C PHE A 89 -11.31 11.06 2.23
N GLY A 90 -10.42 11.76 1.53
CA GLY A 90 -9.18 12.33 2.07
C GLY A 90 -9.41 13.44 3.11
N ILE A 91 -8.44 13.61 4.03
CA ILE A 91 -8.49 14.64 5.08
C ILE A 91 -8.35 16.05 4.48
N GLY A 92 -7.61 16.21 3.39
CA GLY A 92 -7.32 17.49 2.73
C GLY A 92 -8.31 17.92 1.64
N GLY A 93 -9.33 17.12 1.35
CA GLY A 93 -10.33 17.41 0.32
C GLY A 93 -11.66 17.92 0.89
N LYS A 94 -12.60 18.33 0.02
CA LYS A 94 -13.97 18.74 0.40
C LYS A 94 -14.79 17.58 0.99
N ALA A 95 -14.24 16.36 0.99
CA ALA A 95 -14.81 15.13 1.54
C ALA A 95 -16.29 14.93 1.13
N LEU A 96 -16.59 15.14 -0.16
CA LEU A 96 -17.92 15.02 -0.76
C LEU A 96 -18.47 13.57 -0.71
N GLY A 97 -17.55 12.60 -0.45
CA GLY A 97 -17.94 11.20 -0.27
C GLY A 97 -18.50 10.58 -1.55
N PRO A 98 -19.64 9.84 -1.43
CA PRO A 98 -20.22 9.07 -2.53
C PRO A 98 -20.73 9.88 -3.73
N ASP A 99 -20.91 11.18 -3.59
CA ASP A 99 -21.43 12.07 -4.65
C ASP A 99 -20.31 12.75 -5.45
N ASP A 100 -19.06 12.35 -5.22
CA ASP A 100 -17.91 12.88 -5.96
C ASP A 100 -17.73 12.10 -7.26
N GLU A 101 -17.66 12.81 -8.40
CA GLU A 101 -17.42 12.21 -9.73
C GLU A 101 -16.08 11.44 -9.83
N ARG A 102 -15.19 11.64 -8.87
CA ARG A 102 -13.92 10.93 -8.73
C ARG A 102 -14.04 9.60 -7.97
N ASP A 103 -15.27 9.23 -7.53
CA ASP A 103 -15.51 7.92 -6.94
C ASP A 103 -15.36 6.82 -7.99
N MET A 104 -14.29 6.06 -7.88
CA MET A 104 -13.97 4.98 -8.82
C MET A 104 -14.30 3.58 -8.27
N TRP A 105 -14.97 3.47 -7.12
CA TRP A 105 -15.41 2.19 -6.60
C TRP A 105 -16.41 1.47 -7.53
N PRO A 106 -17.37 2.16 -8.18
CA PRO A 106 -18.24 1.52 -9.16
C PRO A 106 -17.46 0.88 -10.31
N GLU A 107 -16.38 1.52 -10.77
CA GLU A 107 -15.51 0.97 -11.83
C GLU A 107 -14.69 -0.23 -11.33
N ALA A 108 -14.13 -0.17 -10.13
CA ALA A 108 -13.45 -1.32 -9.53
C ALA A 108 -14.40 -2.54 -9.45
N VAL A 109 -15.66 -2.34 -9.03
CA VAL A 109 -16.69 -3.39 -9.02
C VAL A 109 -17.02 -3.88 -10.44
N ARG A 110 -17.08 -2.97 -11.45
CA ARG A 110 -17.30 -3.34 -12.85
C ARG A 110 -16.19 -4.25 -13.35
N VAL A 111 -14.93 -3.94 -13.05
CA VAL A 111 -13.82 -4.80 -13.45
C VAL A 111 -13.93 -6.18 -12.83
N ILE A 112 -14.25 -6.30 -11.54
CA ILE A 112 -14.47 -7.62 -10.90
C ILE A 112 -15.60 -8.38 -11.57
N ARG A 113 -16.71 -7.71 -11.95
CA ARG A 113 -17.84 -8.33 -12.64
C ARG A 113 -17.46 -8.88 -14.01
N GLU A 114 -16.68 -8.11 -14.79
CA GLU A 114 -16.35 -8.43 -16.17
C GLU A 114 -15.20 -9.44 -16.27
N THR A 115 -14.22 -9.36 -15.36
CA THR A 115 -13.06 -10.26 -15.36
C THR A 115 -13.24 -11.54 -14.56
N GLU A 116 -14.18 -11.57 -13.59
CA GLU A 116 -14.44 -12.72 -12.71
C GLU A 116 -13.16 -13.35 -12.13
N PRO A 117 -12.30 -12.59 -11.40
CA PRO A 117 -11.05 -13.12 -10.88
C PRO A 117 -11.27 -14.16 -9.77
N VAL A 118 -10.25 -14.94 -9.45
CA VAL A 118 -10.26 -15.86 -8.28
C VAL A 118 -10.23 -15.06 -6.98
N SER A 119 -9.38 -14.01 -6.95
CA SER A 119 -9.18 -13.17 -5.78
C SER A 119 -8.92 -11.71 -6.20
N PHE A 120 -9.13 -10.77 -5.27
CA PHE A 120 -8.82 -9.37 -5.50
C PHE A 120 -8.38 -8.66 -4.22
N ALA A 121 -7.65 -7.56 -4.39
CA ALA A 121 -7.26 -6.67 -3.29
C ALA A 121 -7.37 -5.20 -3.71
N PHE A 122 -8.13 -4.41 -2.97
CA PHE A 122 -8.19 -2.96 -3.16
C PHE A 122 -7.73 -2.23 -1.91
N GLU A 123 -6.83 -1.27 -2.10
CA GLU A 123 -6.31 -0.40 -1.05
C GLU A 123 -7.01 0.96 -1.07
N ASN A 124 -7.22 1.56 0.10
CA ASN A 124 -7.65 2.94 0.19
C ASN A 124 -7.16 3.60 1.50
N VAL A 125 -7.41 4.91 1.61
CA VAL A 125 -7.00 5.67 2.80
C VAL A 125 -7.81 5.28 4.03
N PHE A 126 -7.13 5.25 5.19
CA PHE A 126 -7.74 4.97 6.48
C PHE A 126 -8.93 5.88 6.82
N GLY A 127 -8.98 7.08 6.21
CA GLY A 127 -10.07 8.04 6.39
C GLY A 127 -11.47 7.51 6.00
N MET A 128 -11.56 6.46 5.17
CA MET A 128 -12.83 5.78 4.87
C MET A 128 -13.47 5.09 6.08
N LEU A 129 -12.70 4.75 7.13
CA LEU A 129 -13.24 4.14 8.36
C LEU A 129 -13.82 5.14 9.35
N ARG A 130 -13.94 6.42 9.00
CA ARG A 130 -14.63 7.38 9.85
C ARG A 130 -16.12 7.06 9.88
N GLU A 131 -16.75 7.25 11.04
CA GLU A 131 -18.17 6.97 11.29
C GLU A 131 -19.10 7.46 10.17
N ARG A 132 -18.90 8.68 9.69
CA ARG A 132 -19.70 9.26 8.59
C ARG A 132 -19.65 8.50 7.27
N PHE A 133 -18.68 7.60 7.06
CA PHE A 133 -18.52 6.79 5.85
C PHE A 133 -18.81 5.29 6.09
N GLU A 134 -19.22 4.89 7.28
CA GLU A 134 -19.49 3.50 7.63
C GLU A 134 -20.50 2.84 6.67
N SER A 135 -21.61 3.52 6.42
CA SER A 135 -22.64 3.05 5.48
C SER A 135 -22.10 2.92 4.05
N TYR A 136 -21.20 3.80 3.65
CA TYR A 136 -20.58 3.75 2.33
C TYR A 136 -19.56 2.58 2.23
N VAL A 137 -18.74 2.36 3.24
CA VAL A 137 -17.84 1.19 3.30
C VAL A 137 -18.62 -0.13 3.25
N ALA A 138 -19.73 -0.20 3.99
CA ALA A 138 -20.63 -1.35 3.94
C ALA A 138 -21.23 -1.56 2.55
N TRP A 139 -21.60 -0.48 1.85
CA TRP A 139 -22.10 -0.53 0.48
C TRP A 139 -21.03 -1.00 -0.51
N VAL A 140 -19.82 -0.45 -0.47
CA VAL A 140 -18.68 -0.88 -1.31
C VAL A 140 -18.41 -2.37 -1.11
N LYS A 141 -18.32 -2.83 0.16
CA LYS A 141 -18.14 -4.25 0.49
C LYS A 141 -19.23 -5.09 -0.13
N ALA A 142 -20.49 -4.71 0.02
CA ALA A 142 -21.64 -5.47 -0.52
C ALA A 142 -21.62 -5.52 -2.06
N CYS A 143 -21.19 -4.45 -2.74
CA CYS A 143 -20.99 -4.42 -4.19
C CYS A 143 -19.88 -5.37 -4.63
N LEU A 144 -18.74 -5.39 -3.93
CA LEU A 144 -17.63 -6.31 -4.20
C LEU A 144 -18.00 -7.76 -3.95
N GLU A 145 -18.86 -8.03 -2.94
CA GLU A 145 -19.38 -9.36 -2.68
C GLU A 145 -20.37 -9.84 -3.77
N ARG A 146 -21.04 -8.90 -4.47
CA ARG A 146 -22.12 -9.19 -5.43
C ARG A 146 -22.00 -8.33 -6.70
N PRO A 147 -20.86 -8.41 -7.42
CA PRO A 147 -20.55 -7.49 -8.52
C PRO A 147 -21.52 -7.57 -9.69
N ASN A 148 -22.25 -8.70 -9.84
CA ASN A 148 -23.21 -8.95 -10.92
C ASN A 148 -24.54 -8.19 -10.74
N HIS A 149 -24.68 -7.42 -9.66
CA HIS A 149 -25.91 -6.71 -9.33
C HIS A 149 -25.67 -5.19 -9.21
N PRO A 150 -25.38 -4.49 -10.30
CA PRO A 150 -25.07 -3.05 -10.28
C PRO A 150 -26.24 -2.23 -9.75
N ARG A 151 -25.93 -1.02 -9.30
CA ARG A 151 -26.92 -0.04 -8.85
C ARG A 151 -27.80 0.37 -10.02
N ARG A 152 -29.12 0.40 -9.80
CA ARG A 152 -30.12 0.81 -10.81
C ARG A 152 -30.13 2.33 -10.93
N ALA A 153 -30.63 2.82 -12.06
CA ALA A 153 -30.87 4.26 -12.23
C ALA A 153 -31.75 4.81 -11.10
N ARG A 154 -31.37 5.92 -10.50
CA ARG A 154 -32.06 6.58 -9.36
C ARG A 154 -32.15 5.77 -8.05
N GLU A 155 -31.52 4.58 -7.96
CA GLU A 155 -31.43 3.83 -6.70
C GLU A 155 -30.39 4.49 -5.78
N THR A 156 -30.74 4.78 -4.52
CA THR A 156 -29.79 5.31 -3.53
C THR A 156 -28.80 4.22 -3.09
N HIS A 157 -27.65 4.59 -2.54
CA HIS A 157 -26.67 3.62 -1.99
C HIS A 157 -27.31 2.74 -0.92
N GLU A 158 -28.14 3.32 -0.06
CA GLU A 158 -28.84 2.58 1.00
C GLU A 158 -29.85 1.56 0.45
N ALA A 159 -30.67 1.96 -0.54
CA ALA A 159 -31.64 1.06 -1.18
C ALA A 159 -30.92 -0.08 -1.90
N HIS A 160 -29.82 0.23 -2.60
CA HIS A 160 -28.98 -0.76 -3.25
C HIS A 160 -28.38 -1.73 -2.23
N LEU A 161 -27.79 -1.23 -1.13
CA LEU A 161 -27.25 -2.08 -0.06
C LEU A 161 -28.31 -3.04 0.49
N LYS A 162 -29.51 -2.53 0.83
CA LYS A 162 -30.63 -3.37 1.30
C LYS A 162 -31.01 -4.46 0.28
N ARG A 163 -30.96 -4.15 -1.01
CA ARG A 163 -31.23 -5.12 -2.08
C ARG A 163 -30.13 -6.16 -2.17
N LEU A 164 -28.85 -5.73 -2.16
CA LEU A 164 -27.70 -6.63 -2.25
C LEU A 164 -27.66 -7.63 -1.10
N LEU A 165 -27.94 -7.22 0.14
CA LEU A 165 -27.90 -8.10 1.31
C LEU A 165 -28.87 -9.30 1.25
N ARG A 166 -29.85 -9.29 0.31
CA ARG A 166 -30.80 -10.40 0.07
C ARG A 166 -30.32 -11.40 -0.99
N ILE A 167 -29.17 -11.14 -1.61
CA ILE A 167 -28.65 -11.91 -2.74
C ILE A 167 -27.46 -12.75 -2.25
N PRO A 168 -27.30 -13.99 -2.69
CA PRO A 168 -26.12 -14.78 -2.41
C PRO A 168 -24.84 -14.08 -2.86
N LYS A 169 -23.74 -14.29 -2.16
CA LYS A 169 -22.44 -13.71 -2.47
C LYS A 169 -21.78 -14.47 -3.62
N ALA A 170 -21.14 -13.75 -4.53
CA ALA A 170 -20.17 -14.28 -5.50
C ALA A 170 -18.75 -14.29 -4.93
N TYR A 171 -18.46 -13.38 -4.00
CA TYR A 171 -17.18 -13.27 -3.30
C TYR A 171 -17.39 -13.14 -1.80
N GLU A 172 -16.50 -13.76 -1.02
CA GLU A 172 -16.34 -13.47 0.39
C GLU A 172 -15.31 -12.33 0.52
N VAL A 173 -15.69 -11.24 1.19
CA VAL A 173 -14.87 -10.03 1.31
C VAL A 173 -14.64 -9.67 2.76
N ILE A 174 -13.37 -9.50 3.14
CA ILE A 174 -12.99 -8.90 4.41
C ILE A 174 -12.52 -7.46 4.20
N VAL A 175 -12.75 -6.63 5.20
CA VAL A 175 -12.26 -5.24 5.26
C VAL A 175 -11.33 -5.15 6.45
N GLN A 176 -10.07 -4.84 6.20
CA GLN A 176 -9.03 -4.83 7.22
C GLN A 176 -8.28 -3.50 7.24
N SER A 177 -8.13 -2.93 8.44
CA SER A 177 -7.21 -1.81 8.67
C SER A 177 -5.81 -2.36 8.91
N VAL A 178 -4.81 -1.78 8.24
CA VAL A 178 -3.40 -2.15 8.35
C VAL A 178 -2.53 -0.90 8.49
N ASN A 179 -1.33 -1.07 9.08
CA ASN A 179 -0.27 -0.08 9.02
C ASN A 179 0.89 -0.68 8.21
N ALA A 180 1.38 0.03 7.19
CA ALA A 180 2.47 -0.45 6.35
C ALA A 180 3.74 -0.82 7.14
N ALA A 181 4.00 -0.15 8.26
CA ALA A 181 5.09 -0.49 9.18
C ALA A 181 4.99 -1.92 9.73
N GLU A 182 3.78 -2.48 9.86
CA GLU A 182 3.55 -3.86 10.31
C GLU A 182 3.96 -4.91 9.27
N PHE A 183 4.33 -4.46 8.06
CA PHE A 183 4.76 -5.28 6.92
C PHE A 183 6.19 -4.93 6.45
N GLY A 184 6.95 -4.18 7.28
CA GLY A 184 8.34 -3.84 7.00
C GLY A 184 8.55 -2.56 6.19
N ALA A 185 7.51 -1.79 5.89
CA ALA A 185 7.70 -0.46 5.33
C ALA A 185 8.26 0.48 6.40
N PRO A 186 9.30 1.28 6.10
CA PRO A 186 9.86 2.22 7.06
C PRO A 186 8.99 3.48 7.23
N GLN A 187 7.67 3.27 7.26
CA GLN A 187 6.69 4.35 7.26
C GLN A 187 5.41 3.96 8.01
N ASN A 188 4.96 4.81 8.94
CA ASN A 188 3.65 4.72 9.59
C ASN A 188 2.56 5.19 8.63
N ARG A 189 2.06 4.27 7.80
CA ARG A 189 1.06 4.53 6.77
C ARG A 189 -0.15 3.63 6.97
N ARG A 190 -1.18 4.16 7.62
CA ARG A 190 -2.43 3.41 7.87
C ARG A 190 -3.30 3.39 6.62
N ARG A 191 -3.80 2.19 6.30
CA ARG A 191 -4.63 1.92 5.13
C ARG A 191 -5.80 1.00 5.48
N ILE A 192 -6.79 0.99 4.60
CA ILE A 192 -7.88 0.01 4.58
C ILE A 192 -7.69 -0.88 3.35
N LEU A 193 -7.82 -2.18 3.55
CA LEU A 193 -7.78 -3.18 2.48
C LEU A 193 -9.15 -3.84 2.37
N PHE A 194 -9.63 -3.98 1.13
CA PHE A 194 -10.76 -4.85 0.77
C PHE A 194 -10.17 -6.08 0.09
N LEU A 195 -10.20 -7.21 0.76
CA LEU A 195 -9.61 -8.47 0.31
C LEU A 195 -10.73 -9.45 0.01
N GLY A 196 -10.83 -9.91 -1.22
CA GLY A 196 -11.91 -10.77 -1.68
C GLY A 196 -11.43 -12.07 -2.29
N VAL A 197 -12.16 -13.14 -2.04
CA VAL A 197 -11.96 -14.48 -2.61
C VAL A 197 -13.27 -14.99 -3.14
N ARG A 198 -13.27 -15.69 -4.28
CA ARG A 198 -14.47 -16.26 -4.91
C ARG A 198 -15.18 -17.19 -3.94
N ALA A 199 -16.47 -16.96 -3.69
CA ALA A 199 -17.27 -17.72 -2.71
C ALA A 199 -17.40 -19.22 -3.05
N SER A 200 -17.35 -19.59 -4.34
CA SER A 200 -17.38 -20.99 -4.77
C SER A 200 -16.19 -21.83 -4.29
N LEU A 201 -15.12 -21.21 -3.79
CA LEU A 201 -14.00 -21.93 -3.18
C LEU A 201 -14.34 -22.45 -1.76
N GLY A 202 -15.45 -22.01 -1.17
CA GLY A 202 -15.92 -22.49 0.15
C GLY A 202 -15.05 -22.08 1.32
N VAL A 203 -14.14 -21.10 1.14
CA VAL A 203 -13.22 -20.61 2.16
C VAL A 203 -13.49 -19.14 2.50
N LEU A 204 -13.38 -18.81 3.79
CA LEU A 204 -13.34 -17.40 4.21
C LEU A 204 -11.93 -16.86 4.04
N PRO A 205 -11.78 -15.67 3.44
CA PRO A 205 -10.45 -15.07 3.31
C PRO A 205 -9.82 -14.82 4.69
N PRO A 206 -8.58 -15.28 4.93
CA PRO A 206 -7.91 -15.01 6.19
C PRO A 206 -7.50 -13.54 6.28
N LEU A 207 -7.31 -13.04 7.50
CA LEU A 207 -6.70 -11.73 7.70
C LEU A 207 -5.24 -11.72 7.21
N LEU A 208 -4.82 -10.61 6.61
CA LEU A 208 -3.42 -10.34 6.32
C LEU A 208 -2.65 -10.24 7.65
N ARG A 209 -1.66 -11.12 7.86
CA ARG A 209 -0.91 -11.23 9.11
C ARG A 209 0.28 -10.29 9.11
N ARG A 210 0.39 -9.49 10.16
CA ARG A 210 1.56 -8.64 10.40
C ARG A 210 2.82 -9.47 10.63
N THR A 211 3.94 -9.02 10.07
CA THR A 211 5.26 -9.64 10.21
C THR A 211 6.19 -8.84 11.12
N HIS A 212 5.97 -7.52 11.22
CA HIS A 212 6.77 -6.59 12.01
C HIS A 212 5.97 -5.97 13.14
N THR A 213 6.62 -5.70 14.27
CA THR A 213 5.96 -5.17 15.46
C THR A 213 6.74 -3.99 16.07
N ARG A 214 6.00 -3.03 16.64
CA ARG A 214 6.56 -1.92 17.40
C ARG A 214 7.25 -2.41 18.67
N GLU A 215 6.65 -3.41 19.31
CA GLU A 215 7.15 -4.05 20.51
C GLU A 215 8.55 -4.62 20.29
N ARG A 216 8.79 -5.27 19.14
CA ARG A 216 10.11 -5.81 18.82
C ARG A 216 11.13 -4.69 18.56
N LEU A 217 10.76 -3.59 17.88
CA LEU A 217 11.64 -2.44 17.73
C LEU A 217 12.04 -1.85 19.09
N LEU A 218 11.08 -1.67 20.00
CA LEU A 218 11.37 -1.14 21.35
C LEU A 218 12.24 -2.09 22.16
N TRP A 219 12.05 -3.39 22.00
CA TRP A 219 12.96 -4.37 22.58
C TRP A 219 14.38 -4.20 22.07
N ASP A 220 14.56 -4.10 20.75
CA ASP A 220 15.88 -3.96 20.13
C ASP A 220 16.53 -2.61 20.49
N GLN A 221 15.75 -1.56 20.76
CA GLN A 221 16.25 -0.25 21.16
C GLN A 221 16.59 -0.12 22.65
N TYR A 222 15.76 -0.70 23.54
CA TYR A 222 15.81 -0.40 24.98
C TYR A 222 16.14 -1.61 25.87
N VAL A 223 16.19 -2.82 25.33
CA VAL A 223 16.49 -4.04 26.10
C VAL A 223 17.77 -4.70 25.59
N SER A 224 17.81 -5.15 24.33
CA SER A 224 18.99 -5.85 23.77
C SER A 224 20.05 -4.91 23.23
N SER A 225 19.71 -3.67 22.91
CA SER A 225 20.58 -2.69 22.23
C SER A 225 20.98 -3.09 20.80
N ASP A 226 20.42 -4.15 20.22
CA ASP A 226 20.72 -4.63 18.86
C ASP A 226 20.48 -3.56 17.79
N TYR A 227 19.46 -2.70 18.02
CA TYR A 227 19.18 -1.56 17.14
C TYR A 227 20.39 -0.62 17.03
N TRP A 228 20.96 -0.22 18.16
CA TRP A 228 22.08 0.72 18.20
C TRP A 228 23.35 0.09 17.65
N HIS A 229 23.63 -1.15 18.00
CA HIS A 229 24.82 -1.88 17.53
C HIS A 229 24.84 -2.01 16.00
N ARG A 230 23.70 -2.34 15.35
CA ARG A 230 23.66 -2.45 13.88
C ARG A 230 23.88 -1.11 13.17
N HIS A 231 23.68 0.01 13.86
CA HIS A 231 23.97 1.35 13.36
C HIS A 231 25.34 1.91 13.80
N GLY A 232 26.19 1.08 14.44
CA GLY A 232 27.48 1.52 14.95
C GLY A 232 27.37 2.56 16.06
N MET A 233 26.29 2.51 16.85
CA MET A 233 25.96 3.50 17.87
C MET A 233 25.82 2.84 19.23
N THR A 234 25.95 3.64 20.29
CA THR A 234 25.61 3.21 21.67
C THR A 234 24.44 4.01 22.20
N MET A 235 23.68 3.42 23.11
CA MET A 235 22.56 4.11 23.74
C MET A 235 23.00 5.16 24.77
N GLU A 236 24.23 5.05 25.28
CA GLU A 236 24.78 5.95 26.30
C GLU A 236 24.84 7.39 25.78
N GLY A 237 24.18 8.31 26.51
CA GLY A 237 24.16 9.74 26.18
C GLY A 237 23.13 10.17 25.15
N LYS A 238 22.36 9.26 24.52
CA LYS A 238 21.28 9.64 23.63
C LYS A 238 19.98 9.88 24.38
N GLN A 239 19.57 11.15 24.46
CA GLN A 239 18.18 11.46 24.75
C GLN A 239 17.38 11.32 23.45
N PRO A 240 16.40 10.41 23.39
CA PRO A 240 15.56 10.29 22.19
C PRO A 240 14.86 11.64 21.97
N LEU A 241 14.99 12.20 20.76
CA LEU A 241 14.33 13.47 20.38
C LEU A 241 12.80 13.41 20.54
N ILE A 242 12.26 12.22 20.51
CA ILE A 242 10.85 11.94 20.85
C ILE A 242 10.83 10.96 22.02
N LYS A 243 10.18 11.36 23.10
CA LYS A 243 10.01 10.49 24.26
C LYS A 243 9.32 9.20 23.87
N PRO A 244 9.90 8.04 24.19
CA PRO A 244 9.24 6.77 23.94
C PRO A 244 7.99 6.64 24.81
N ASP A 245 7.10 5.73 24.41
CA ASP A 245 5.99 5.31 25.27
C ASP A 245 6.56 4.55 26.48
N GLU A 246 6.73 5.27 27.60
CA GLU A 246 7.36 4.77 28.83
C GLU A 246 6.65 3.49 29.36
N GLY A 247 5.31 3.43 29.24
CA GLY A 247 4.54 2.27 29.65
C GLY A 247 4.84 1.05 28.78
N LEU A 248 5.00 1.24 27.48
CA LEU A 248 5.35 0.17 26.56
C LEU A 248 6.81 -0.27 26.75
N VAL A 249 7.75 0.68 26.91
CA VAL A 249 9.16 0.37 27.21
C VAL A 249 9.26 -0.43 28.50
N LYS A 250 8.59 0.02 29.58
CA LYS A 250 8.58 -0.72 30.86
C LYS A 250 8.04 -2.14 30.71
N ARG A 251 7.04 -2.35 29.86
CA ARG A 251 6.57 -3.73 29.57
C ARG A 251 7.64 -4.54 28.85
N MET A 252 8.37 -3.95 27.91
CA MET A 252 9.42 -4.65 27.18
C MET A 252 10.59 -5.02 28.09
N THR A 253 11.05 -4.13 28.96
CA THR A 253 12.12 -4.41 29.93
C THR A 253 11.77 -5.49 30.95
N GLY A 254 10.48 -5.78 31.13
CA GLY A 254 10.01 -6.87 32.01
C GLY A 254 9.93 -8.25 31.33
N LEU A 255 10.17 -8.35 30.01
CA LEU A 255 10.15 -9.62 29.29
C LEU A 255 11.47 -10.37 29.42
N LEU A 256 11.42 -11.71 29.45
CA LEU A 256 12.60 -12.58 29.45
C LEU A 256 13.05 -12.98 28.04
N VAL A 257 12.18 -12.86 27.06
CA VAL A 257 12.43 -13.19 25.65
C VAL A 257 11.91 -12.07 24.77
N PRO A 258 12.50 -11.87 23.58
CA PRO A 258 12.04 -10.82 22.66
C PRO A 258 10.59 -11.06 22.22
N PRO A 259 9.79 -10.00 22.00
CA PRO A 259 8.47 -10.09 21.40
C PRO A 259 8.52 -10.78 20.02
N PRO A 260 7.47 -11.52 19.63
CA PRO A 260 7.43 -12.19 18.34
C PRO A 260 7.40 -11.18 17.16
N GLY A 261 7.86 -11.66 16.00
CA GLY A 261 7.94 -10.86 14.77
C GLY A 261 9.27 -10.13 14.61
N LEU A 262 9.39 -9.43 13.49
CA LEU A 262 10.53 -8.57 13.16
C LEU A 262 10.33 -7.16 13.75
N PRO A 263 11.40 -6.40 14.01
CA PRO A 263 11.27 -5.01 14.43
C PRO A 263 10.71 -4.14 13.31
N TRP A 264 9.88 -3.13 13.63
CA TRP A 264 9.57 -2.09 12.67
C TRP A 264 10.84 -1.50 12.08
N VAL A 265 10.82 -1.23 10.78
CA VAL A 265 11.95 -0.61 10.06
C VAL A 265 11.88 0.90 10.26
N THR A 266 12.99 1.50 10.67
CA THR A 266 13.09 2.93 10.96
C THR A 266 13.55 3.72 9.73
N VAL A 267 13.47 5.06 9.81
CA VAL A 267 14.10 5.95 8.81
C VAL A 267 15.60 5.66 8.72
N ARG A 268 16.27 5.49 9.86
CA ARG A 268 17.72 5.21 9.91
C ARG A 268 18.04 3.88 9.22
N ASP A 269 17.24 2.83 9.44
CA ASP A 269 17.42 1.55 8.74
C ASP A 269 17.28 1.73 7.21
N ALA A 270 16.25 2.45 6.76
CA ALA A 270 15.97 2.65 5.34
C ALA A 270 17.05 3.51 4.62
N LEU A 271 17.63 4.45 5.33
CA LEU A 271 18.64 5.37 4.75
C LEU A 271 20.06 4.90 4.98
N HIS A 272 20.25 3.72 5.60
CA HIS A 272 21.59 3.19 5.85
C HIS A 272 22.41 3.10 4.55
N GLY A 273 23.63 3.62 4.60
CA GLY A 273 24.57 3.60 3.47
C GLY A 273 24.26 4.60 2.34
N LEU A 274 23.18 5.40 2.43
CA LEU A 274 22.86 6.39 1.38
C LEU A 274 23.73 7.66 1.48
N GLY A 275 24.10 8.08 2.68
CA GLY A 275 24.86 9.32 2.93
C GLY A 275 23.99 10.58 2.87
N GLU A 276 24.65 11.74 2.76
CA GLU A 276 23.99 13.03 2.57
C GLU A 276 23.69 13.27 1.09
N PRO A 277 22.64 14.07 0.76
CA PRO A 277 22.31 14.40 -0.63
C PRO A 277 23.49 14.97 -1.42
N ASP A 278 23.88 14.26 -2.47
CA ASP A 278 25.04 14.54 -3.34
C ASP A 278 24.65 15.01 -4.75
N GLY A 279 23.36 15.05 -5.06
CA GLY A 279 22.84 15.43 -6.38
C GLY A 279 22.73 14.26 -7.37
N ILE A 280 23.21 13.06 -7.00
CA ILE A 280 23.20 11.89 -7.87
C ILE A 280 21.92 11.06 -7.63
N ASN A 281 21.41 10.39 -8.64
CA ASN A 281 20.32 9.40 -8.57
C ASN A 281 19.10 9.89 -7.76
N ASN A 282 18.59 11.08 -8.06
CA ASN A 282 17.48 11.72 -7.35
C ASN A 282 17.76 12.02 -5.84
N HIS A 283 19.05 11.97 -5.40
CA HIS A 283 19.44 12.28 -4.03
C HIS A 283 19.95 13.73 -3.90
N SER A 284 19.07 14.68 -4.25
CA SER A 284 19.38 16.12 -4.20
C SER A 284 18.77 16.77 -2.96
N MET A 285 19.49 17.75 -2.40
CA MET A 285 19.01 18.56 -1.29
C MET A 285 17.79 19.38 -1.69
N GLN A 286 16.70 19.27 -0.93
CA GLN A 286 15.54 20.13 -1.05
C GLN A 286 15.55 21.16 0.10
N SER A 287 15.61 22.45 -0.27
CA SER A 287 15.65 23.57 0.67
C SER A 287 14.27 23.97 1.20
N GLY A 288 14.24 24.83 2.23
CA GLY A 288 13.03 25.49 2.71
C GLY A 288 12.26 24.75 3.79
N ALA A 289 12.76 23.63 4.33
CA ALA A 289 12.14 22.94 5.44
C ALA A 289 12.16 23.79 6.71
N LYS A 290 10.99 23.86 7.39
CA LYS A 290 10.85 24.58 8.68
C LYS A 290 9.97 23.75 9.61
N ALA A 291 10.42 23.55 10.86
CA ALA A 291 9.61 22.95 11.90
C ALA A 291 8.63 23.99 12.48
N TYR A 292 7.42 23.57 12.75
CA TYR A 292 6.40 24.35 13.48
C TYR A 292 5.47 23.39 14.20
N PRO A 293 4.66 23.85 15.18
CA PRO A 293 3.76 22.97 15.93
C PRO A 293 2.90 22.08 15.01
N GLY A 294 2.96 20.76 15.23
CA GLY A 294 2.29 19.76 14.38
C GLY A 294 3.08 19.31 13.13
N HIS A 295 4.19 19.97 12.80
CA HIS A 295 5.04 19.66 11.65
C HIS A 295 6.51 19.59 12.05
N THR A 296 6.90 18.50 12.70
CA THR A 296 8.19 18.35 13.37
C THR A 296 9.16 17.41 12.66
N GLY A 297 8.81 16.92 11.47
CA GLY A 297 9.61 15.92 10.75
C GLY A 297 9.46 14.51 11.30
N SER A 298 10.09 13.57 10.63
CA SER A 298 10.15 12.15 11.00
C SER A 298 11.47 11.86 11.68
N PRO A 299 11.50 11.38 12.94
CA PRO A 299 12.75 11.04 13.63
C PRO A 299 13.42 9.84 12.98
N LEU A 300 14.74 9.78 13.03
CA LEU A 300 15.52 8.72 12.39
C LEU A 300 15.25 7.34 13.00
N ASP A 301 15.02 7.27 14.30
CA ASP A 301 14.92 6.01 15.05
C ASP A 301 13.49 5.46 15.17
N LEU A 302 12.58 5.98 14.34
CA LEU A 302 11.20 5.49 14.18
C LEU A 302 10.87 5.34 12.68
N PRO A 303 9.81 4.58 12.33
CA PRO A 303 9.26 4.66 10.98
C PRO A 303 8.84 6.09 10.64
N ALA A 304 9.06 6.53 9.41
CA ALA A 304 8.65 7.85 8.94
C ALA A 304 7.13 8.08 9.13
N LYS A 305 6.73 9.33 9.27
CA LYS A 305 5.34 9.72 9.06
C LYS A 305 4.95 9.41 7.59
N ALA A 306 3.66 9.15 7.34
CA ALA A 306 3.20 8.87 6.00
C ALA A 306 3.55 10.01 5.03
N LEU A 307 4.25 9.69 3.94
CA LEU A 307 4.50 10.65 2.87
C LEU A 307 3.16 11.13 2.29
N LYS A 308 3.05 12.43 2.08
CA LYS A 308 1.85 13.09 1.54
C LYS A 308 2.06 13.52 0.11
N ALA A 309 1.02 13.38 -0.69
CA ALA A 309 1.00 13.78 -2.10
C ALA A 309 1.08 15.31 -2.31
N GLY A 310 0.65 16.12 -1.35
CA GLY A 310 0.69 17.59 -1.37
C GLY A 310 0.14 18.25 -2.63
N ASP A 311 -1.07 18.85 -2.56
CA ASP A 311 -1.65 19.56 -3.72
C ASP A 311 -1.24 21.05 -3.82
N HIS A 312 -0.54 21.58 -2.81
CA HIS A 312 -0.31 23.02 -2.66
C HIS A 312 1.15 23.43 -2.52
N GLY A 313 2.09 22.64 -3.05
CA GLY A 313 3.50 23.03 -3.14
C GLY A 313 4.26 23.12 -1.80
N VAL A 314 3.59 22.96 -0.68
CA VAL A 314 4.20 22.87 0.65
C VAL A 314 3.85 21.52 1.25
N PRO A 315 4.72 20.54 1.16
CA PRO A 315 4.53 19.29 1.89
C PRO A 315 4.56 19.61 3.37
N GLY A 316 3.51 19.26 4.09
CA GLY A 316 3.50 19.34 5.54
C GLY A 316 4.67 18.57 6.15
N GLY A 317 4.89 18.68 7.46
CA GLY A 317 6.02 18.05 8.16
C GLY A 317 6.22 16.56 7.95
N GLU A 318 5.31 15.88 7.30
CA GLU A 318 5.40 14.46 6.97
C GLU A 318 6.46 14.12 5.92
N ASN A 319 6.81 15.07 5.06
CA ASN A 319 7.86 14.89 4.04
C ASN A 319 9.22 15.41 4.52
N MET A 320 9.37 15.60 5.82
CA MET A 320 10.60 16.08 6.46
C MET A 320 11.19 15.01 7.38
N MET A 321 12.51 15.01 7.45
CA MET A 321 13.34 14.29 8.43
C MET A 321 13.63 15.21 9.62
N LEU A 322 13.66 14.63 10.82
CA LEU A 322 14.23 15.23 12.02
C LEU A 322 15.59 14.57 12.27
N ARG A 323 16.67 15.34 12.13
CA ARG A 323 18.05 14.87 12.32
C ARG A 323 18.41 14.72 13.81
N ASP A 324 19.48 13.99 14.10
CA ASP A 324 19.99 13.78 15.47
C ASP A 324 20.40 15.08 16.18
N ASP A 325 20.75 16.12 15.45
CA ASP A 325 21.05 17.46 15.96
C ASP A 325 19.80 18.33 16.22
N GLY A 326 18.62 17.79 16.00
CA GLY A 326 17.32 18.49 16.18
C GLY A 326 16.93 19.38 14.99
N THR A 327 17.74 19.48 13.95
CA THR A 327 17.38 20.20 12.72
C THR A 327 16.45 19.40 11.85
N VAL A 328 15.70 20.09 10.97
CA VAL A 328 14.82 19.44 10.00
C VAL A 328 15.24 19.75 8.58
N ARG A 329 15.07 18.81 7.67
CA ARG A 329 15.14 19.00 6.24
C ARG A 329 14.10 18.15 5.50
N TYR A 330 13.76 18.53 4.29
CA TYR A 330 12.94 17.66 3.45
C TYR A 330 13.74 16.40 3.08
N PHE A 331 13.00 15.29 2.96
CA PHE A 331 13.54 14.11 2.32
C PHE A 331 13.87 14.43 0.86
N SER A 332 14.99 13.92 0.36
CA SER A 332 15.24 13.86 -1.08
C SER A 332 14.26 12.89 -1.75
N ILE A 333 14.19 12.91 -3.08
CA ILE A 333 13.39 11.93 -3.84
C ILE A 333 13.90 10.51 -3.56
N ARG A 334 15.22 10.30 -3.54
CA ARG A 334 15.82 8.98 -3.27
C ARG A 334 15.49 8.46 -1.88
N GLU A 335 15.60 9.30 -0.86
CA GLU A 335 15.21 8.92 0.50
C GLU A 335 13.73 8.54 0.58
N SER A 336 12.88 9.34 -0.05
CA SER A 336 11.44 9.05 -0.11
C SER A 336 11.14 7.76 -0.87
N ALA A 337 11.88 7.47 -1.95
CA ALA A 337 11.77 6.21 -2.69
C ALA A 337 12.11 5.00 -1.81
N ARG A 338 13.21 5.08 -1.03
CA ARG A 338 13.56 4.05 -0.04
C ARG A 338 12.50 3.89 1.05
N LEU A 339 11.90 5.00 1.53
CA LEU A 339 10.79 4.96 2.48
C LEU A 339 9.53 4.29 1.90
N MET A 340 9.39 4.26 0.57
CA MET A 340 8.33 3.54 -0.14
C MET A 340 8.74 2.11 -0.53
N GLY A 341 10.00 1.71 -0.29
CA GLY A 341 10.54 0.39 -0.65
C GLY A 341 10.86 0.23 -2.13
N LEU A 342 10.94 1.32 -2.87
CA LEU A 342 11.40 1.32 -4.27
C LEU A 342 12.91 1.09 -4.30
N PRO A 343 13.44 0.32 -5.28
CA PRO A 343 14.86 0.04 -5.39
C PRO A 343 15.66 1.30 -5.77
N ASP A 344 16.96 1.29 -5.49
CA ASP A 344 17.82 2.47 -5.68
C ASP A 344 18.03 2.84 -7.15
N ASP A 345 17.83 1.94 -8.06
CA ASP A 345 17.88 2.17 -9.50
C ASP A 345 16.54 2.68 -10.08
N TYR A 346 15.44 2.63 -9.31
CA TYR A 346 14.15 3.20 -9.71
C TYR A 346 14.23 4.73 -9.69
N SER A 347 14.11 5.38 -10.83
CA SER A 347 14.31 6.81 -11.01
C SER A 347 13.00 7.59 -11.19
N PHE A 348 12.99 8.83 -10.73
CA PHE A 348 11.88 9.78 -10.89
C PHE A 348 12.34 10.94 -11.78
N PRO A 349 11.94 10.96 -13.08
CA PRO A 349 12.41 11.97 -14.04
C PRO A 349 11.63 13.30 -13.96
N ARG A 350 11.02 13.60 -12.81
CA ARG A 350 10.18 14.78 -12.60
C ARG A 350 10.70 15.65 -11.45
N SER A 351 10.08 16.83 -11.29
CA SER A 351 10.37 17.71 -10.16
C SER A 351 10.16 17.01 -8.82
N TRP A 352 10.79 17.53 -7.77
CA TRP A 352 10.61 17.01 -6.41
C TRP A 352 9.13 16.95 -6.00
N THR A 353 8.37 18.03 -6.24
CA THR A 353 6.94 18.09 -5.90
C THR A 353 6.13 17.01 -6.60
N GLU A 354 6.36 16.79 -7.90
CA GLU A 354 5.64 15.78 -8.66
C GLU A 354 6.04 14.36 -8.21
N SER A 355 7.32 14.13 -7.98
CA SER A 355 7.82 12.84 -7.47
C SER A 355 7.24 12.51 -6.08
N MET A 356 7.19 13.51 -5.19
CA MET A 356 6.55 13.35 -3.88
C MET A 356 5.05 13.11 -3.98
N ARG A 357 4.36 13.74 -4.96
CA ARG A 357 2.94 13.50 -5.24
C ARG A 357 2.70 12.04 -5.64
N GLN A 358 3.52 11.50 -6.52
CA GLN A 358 3.42 10.10 -6.97
C GLN A 358 3.67 9.14 -5.80
N MET A 359 4.75 9.31 -5.03
CA MET A 359 5.08 8.49 -3.86
C MET A 359 4.04 8.63 -2.74
N GLY A 360 3.52 9.84 -2.52
CA GLY A 360 2.46 10.09 -1.53
C GLY A 360 1.14 9.37 -1.85
N ASN A 361 0.85 9.12 -3.14
CA ASN A 361 -0.33 8.37 -3.59
C ASN A 361 -0.07 6.86 -3.66
N ALA A 362 1.18 6.43 -3.74
CA ALA A 362 1.52 5.02 -3.93
C ALA A 362 1.32 4.16 -2.68
N VAL A 363 1.14 2.86 -2.88
CA VAL A 363 1.25 1.83 -1.85
C VAL A 363 2.72 1.49 -1.65
N PRO A 364 3.26 1.43 -0.41
CA PRO A 364 4.62 0.96 -0.17
C PRO A 364 4.81 -0.47 -0.70
N VAL A 365 5.97 -0.72 -1.32
CA VAL A 365 6.28 -2.01 -1.97
C VAL A 365 6.16 -3.18 -0.99
N GLN A 366 6.61 -3.00 0.25
CA GLN A 366 6.52 -4.05 1.29
C GLN A 366 5.06 -4.43 1.61
N LEU A 367 4.16 -3.44 1.70
CA LEU A 367 2.73 -3.72 1.86
C LEU A 367 2.16 -4.37 0.60
N GLY A 368 2.56 -3.89 -0.58
CA GLY A 368 2.20 -4.50 -1.87
C GLY A 368 2.65 -5.96 -1.95
N ARG A 369 3.88 -6.28 -1.50
CA ARG A 369 4.40 -7.64 -1.42
C ARG A 369 3.59 -8.52 -0.48
N ALA A 370 3.27 -8.03 0.72
CA ALA A 370 2.46 -8.79 1.68
C ALA A 370 1.04 -9.07 1.13
N VAL A 371 0.44 -8.10 0.44
CA VAL A 371 -0.83 -8.29 -0.27
C VAL A 371 -0.68 -9.32 -1.38
N GLY A 372 0.42 -9.26 -2.15
CA GLY A 372 0.73 -10.23 -3.21
C GLY A 372 0.89 -11.65 -2.67
N ASP A 373 1.66 -11.83 -1.59
CA ASP A 373 1.84 -13.13 -0.95
C ASP A 373 0.48 -13.69 -0.43
N TRP A 374 -0.38 -12.81 0.12
CA TRP A 374 -1.74 -13.18 0.51
C TRP A 374 -2.58 -13.63 -0.69
N LEU A 375 -2.60 -12.85 -1.78
CA LEU A 375 -3.31 -13.19 -3.02
C LEU A 375 -2.81 -14.51 -3.62
N MET A 376 -1.49 -14.72 -3.65
CA MET A 376 -0.88 -15.95 -4.15
C MET A 376 -1.35 -17.16 -3.34
N SER A 377 -1.45 -17.05 -2.03
CA SER A 377 -1.94 -18.14 -1.18
C SER A 377 -3.40 -18.53 -1.51
N GLN A 378 -4.26 -17.56 -1.91
CA GLN A 378 -5.63 -17.85 -2.32
C GLN A 378 -5.68 -18.54 -3.70
N VAL A 379 -4.80 -18.13 -4.62
CA VAL A 379 -4.67 -18.73 -5.97
C VAL A 379 -4.21 -20.18 -5.87
N VAL A 380 -3.19 -20.47 -5.07
CA VAL A 380 -2.68 -21.84 -4.85
C VAL A 380 -3.76 -22.73 -4.24
N SER A 381 -4.44 -22.26 -3.20
CA SER A 381 -5.54 -23.01 -2.55
C SER A 381 -6.68 -23.32 -3.53
N SER A 382 -6.98 -22.42 -4.48
CA SER A 382 -8.00 -22.66 -5.50
C SER A 382 -7.62 -23.75 -6.49
N ALA A 383 -6.34 -23.85 -6.86
CA ALA A 383 -5.83 -24.87 -7.77
C ALA A 383 -5.89 -26.27 -7.13
N GLU A 384 -5.62 -26.39 -5.84
CA GLU A 384 -5.68 -27.65 -5.10
C GLU A 384 -7.13 -28.17 -4.97
N THR A 385 -8.09 -27.28 -4.69
CA THR A 385 -9.52 -27.67 -4.62
C THR A 385 -10.09 -28.07 -5.97
N GLY A 386 -9.69 -27.41 -7.08
CA GLY A 386 -10.08 -27.76 -8.44
C GLY A 386 -9.59 -29.14 -8.88
N THR A 387 -8.37 -29.51 -8.50
CA THR A 387 -7.81 -30.85 -8.81
C THR A 387 -8.41 -31.98 -7.98
N ALA A 388 -8.87 -31.69 -6.75
CA ALA A 388 -9.58 -32.69 -5.93
C ALA A 388 -10.97 -33.02 -6.50
N SER A 389 -11.69 -32.04 -7.04
CA SER A 389 -13.02 -32.24 -7.64
C SER A 389 -12.96 -33.01 -8.96
N SER A 390 -11.88 -32.90 -9.74
CA SER A 390 -11.71 -33.61 -11.02
C SER A 390 -11.26 -35.07 -10.86
N LYS A 391 -10.83 -35.50 -9.67
CA LYS A 391 -10.43 -36.90 -9.36
C LYS A 391 -11.57 -37.74 -8.81
N VAL A 392 -12.73 -37.15 -8.51
CA VAL A 392 -13.92 -37.82 -7.94
C VAL A 392 -15.06 -37.96 -8.99
N ALA A 393 -14.88 -37.45 -10.18
CA ALA A 393 -15.74 -37.61 -11.34
C ALA A 393 -15.08 -38.57 -12.33
#